data_f94c3074ea43d4bc2b70a97cc545ed7d
#
_entry.id   f94c3074ea43d4bc2b70a97cc545ed7d
#
_cell.length_a   1.000
_cell.length_b   1.000
_cell.length_c   1.000
_cell.angle_alpha   90.00
_cell.angle_beta   90.00
_cell.angle_gamma   90.00
#
_symmetry.space_group_name_H-M   'P 1'
#
loop_
_entity.id
_entity.type
_entity.pdbx_description
1 polymer ?
#
loop_
_entity_poly.entity_id
_entity_poly.type
_entity_poly.pdbx_seq_one_letter_code
_entity_poly.pdbx_strand_id
1 'polypeptide(L)'
;AKSAILNAYGAVENEDGSWTVGSVTYDDIDEAVESVTGYNLTLARELMTKAYEEAKAAGDYTDGDSIVLTYGIQEQTANQERVRAFFENAFSAALEGTPMEGKLKIEFYTISAATWDTQFRNGEYDISFSGFGNAAFDPFYLFGASQIWDANRFAQGWDPDSVTLTLDVKGGEGQESYEDLTMNLTDWDKCLQGLSGCRSTFTNYPIQTKLEILAAEEAAVLQEYWGLPMFAEYSASLMSYKVDYISYEYNTFMGYGGVRYMSYNFDDTEWKAFVEEKGGTLNYTF
;
A
#
# COMPACT_ATOMS: atom_id res chain seq x y z
N ALA A 1 0.22 2.82 15.75
CA ALA A 1 -0.02 2.08 14.49
C ALA A 1 0.49 0.63 14.59
N LYS A 2 1.79 0.39 14.86
CA LYS A 2 2.38 -0.96 14.89
C LYS A 2 1.68 -1.90 15.89
N SER A 3 1.45 -1.45 17.13
CA SER A 3 0.72 -2.23 18.14
C SER A 3 -0.70 -2.57 17.71
N ALA A 4 -1.38 -1.66 17.01
CA ALA A 4 -2.72 -1.90 16.52
C ALA A 4 -2.76 -2.96 15.41
N ILE A 5 -1.79 -2.94 14.49
CA ILE A 5 -1.62 -4.01 13.48
C ILE A 5 -1.40 -5.35 14.18
N LEU A 6 -0.44 -5.42 15.12
CA LEU A 6 -0.17 -6.65 15.84
C LEU A 6 -1.39 -7.20 16.59
N ASN A 7 -2.14 -6.32 17.25
CA ASN A 7 -3.38 -6.70 17.92
C ASN A 7 -4.43 -7.24 16.93
N ALA A 8 -4.55 -6.63 15.74
CA ALA A 8 -5.46 -7.09 14.70
C ALA A 8 -5.11 -8.49 14.18
N TYR A 9 -3.80 -8.85 14.20
CA TYR A 9 -3.33 -10.21 13.90
C TYR A 9 -3.34 -11.14 15.12
N GLY A 10 -3.91 -10.71 16.26
CA GLY A 10 -4.03 -11.54 17.47
C GLY A 10 -2.70 -11.72 18.24
N ALA A 11 -1.73 -10.85 18.00
CA ALA A 11 -0.50 -10.83 18.78
C ALA A 11 -0.75 -10.29 20.19
N VAL A 12 0.07 -10.72 21.15
CA VAL A 12 -0.04 -10.33 22.56
C VAL A 12 1.20 -9.55 22.98
N GLU A 13 1.00 -8.36 23.53
CA GLU A 13 2.07 -7.60 24.19
C GLU A 13 2.34 -8.19 25.57
N ASN A 14 3.59 -8.51 25.84
CA ASN A 14 4.04 -9.05 27.13
C ASN A 14 4.42 -7.92 28.11
N GLU A 15 4.51 -8.23 29.41
CA GLU A 15 4.83 -7.25 30.46
C GLU A 15 6.21 -6.61 30.29
N ASP A 16 7.15 -7.28 29.62
CA ASP A 16 8.51 -6.78 29.32
C ASP A 16 8.57 -5.94 28.04
N GLY A 17 7.46 -5.74 27.35
CA GLY A 17 7.36 -4.97 26.11
C GLY A 17 7.66 -5.77 24.85
N SER A 18 7.97 -7.06 24.96
CA SER A 18 8.06 -7.97 23.81
C SER A 18 6.67 -8.34 23.27
N TRP A 19 6.62 -8.88 22.05
CA TRP A 19 5.37 -9.26 21.38
C TRP A 19 5.37 -10.75 21.02
N THR A 20 4.33 -11.44 21.38
CA THR A 20 4.11 -12.85 21.00
C THR A 20 3.14 -12.94 19.83
N VAL A 21 3.62 -13.48 18.70
CA VAL A 21 2.85 -13.74 17.48
C VAL A 21 2.77 -15.25 17.28
N GLY A 22 1.58 -15.82 17.44
CA GLY A 22 1.42 -17.27 17.43
C GLY A 22 2.24 -17.95 18.52
N SER A 23 3.29 -18.67 18.17
CA SER A 23 4.18 -19.38 19.11
C SER A 23 5.57 -18.71 19.24
N VAL A 24 5.79 -17.57 18.61
CA VAL A 24 7.09 -16.88 18.55
C VAL A 24 7.01 -15.56 19.31
N THR A 25 8.02 -15.29 20.15
CA THR A 25 8.15 -14.00 20.84
C THR A 25 9.27 -13.18 20.21
N TYR A 26 8.98 -11.89 19.98
CA TYR A 26 9.87 -10.91 19.39
C TYR A 26 10.14 -9.80 20.41
N ASP A 27 11.40 -9.50 20.63
CA ASP A 27 11.82 -8.39 21.51
C ASP A 27 11.65 -7.03 20.82
N ASP A 28 11.63 -7.01 19.49
CA ASP A 28 11.46 -5.82 18.67
C ASP A 28 10.09 -5.81 17.99
N ILE A 29 9.37 -4.69 18.17
CA ILE A 29 8.03 -4.51 17.58
C ILE A 29 8.07 -4.47 16.04
N ASP A 30 9.17 -4.05 15.41
CA ASP A 30 9.30 -4.02 13.96
C ASP A 30 9.46 -5.44 13.41
N GLU A 31 10.24 -6.29 14.08
CA GLU A 31 10.34 -7.71 13.73
C GLU A 31 8.99 -8.43 13.90
N ALA A 32 8.26 -8.11 14.96
CA ALA A 32 6.92 -8.66 15.19
C ALA A 32 5.95 -8.24 14.05
N VAL A 33 5.94 -6.96 13.67
CA VAL A 33 5.11 -6.47 12.55
C VAL A 33 5.53 -7.12 11.23
N GLU A 34 6.84 -7.23 10.96
CA GLU A 34 7.34 -7.86 9.75
C GLU A 34 6.93 -9.34 9.66
N SER A 35 6.84 -10.04 10.80
CA SER A 35 6.42 -11.44 10.84
C SER A 35 4.98 -11.67 10.36
N VAL A 36 4.11 -10.67 10.49
CA VAL A 36 2.70 -10.74 10.08
C VAL A 36 2.40 -10.03 8.76
N THR A 37 3.25 -9.08 8.34
CA THR A 37 3.04 -8.26 7.14
C THR A 37 4.16 -8.39 6.09
N GLY A 38 5.31 -8.95 6.47
CA GLY A 38 6.49 -9.09 5.62
C GLY A 38 6.62 -10.44 4.94
N TYR A 39 7.85 -10.76 4.54
CA TYR A 39 8.19 -12.01 3.85
C TYR A 39 8.06 -13.23 4.78
N ASN A 40 7.12 -14.13 4.46
CA ASN A 40 6.92 -15.37 5.21
C ASN A 40 6.79 -16.57 4.26
N LEU A 41 7.93 -17.21 3.97
CA LEU A 41 7.99 -18.33 3.03
C LEU A 41 7.21 -19.56 3.52
N THR A 42 7.18 -19.81 4.82
CA THR A 42 6.43 -20.93 5.40
C THR A 42 4.94 -20.75 5.16
N LEU A 43 4.40 -19.59 5.50
CA LEU A 43 3.01 -19.25 5.25
C LEU A 43 2.68 -19.29 3.75
N ALA A 44 3.57 -18.77 2.90
CA ALA A 44 3.36 -18.81 1.45
C ALA A 44 3.21 -20.26 0.93
N ARG A 45 4.05 -21.18 1.40
CA ARG A 45 3.97 -22.61 1.04
C ARG A 45 2.68 -23.28 1.57
N GLU A 46 2.26 -22.94 2.78
CA GLU A 46 0.99 -23.41 3.35
C GLU A 46 -0.20 -22.93 2.51
N LEU A 47 -0.23 -21.64 2.15
CA LEU A 47 -1.28 -21.06 1.32
C LEU A 47 -1.31 -21.66 -0.09
N MET A 48 -0.16 -21.90 -0.72
CA MET A 48 -0.07 -22.58 -2.02
C MET A 48 -0.59 -24.01 -1.95
N THR A 49 -0.26 -24.73 -0.88
CA THR A 49 -0.77 -26.08 -0.66
C THR A 49 -2.28 -26.09 -0.46
N LYS A 50 -2.78 -25.17 0.36
CA LYS A 50 -4.22 -25.02 0.62
C LYS A 50 -4.99 -24.65 -0.66
N ALA A 51 -4.50 -23.68 -1.44
CA ALA A 51 -5.09 -23.29 -2.72
C ALA A 51 -5.18 -24.48 -3.71
N TYR A 52 -4.14 -25.31 -3.78
CA TYR A 52 -4.16 -26.53 -4.59
C TYR A 52 -5.25 -27.51 -4.13
N GLU A 53 -5.36 -27.76 -2.83
CA GLU A 53 -6.34 -28.69 -2.27
C GLU A 53 -7.77 -28.18 -2.48
N GLU A 54 -8.01 -26.89 -2.27
CA GLU A 54 -9.31 -26.24 -2.50
C GLU A 54 -9.73 -26.30 -3.97
N ALA A 55 -8.86 -25.89 -4.88
CA ALA A 55 -9.13 -25.93 -6.33
C ALA A 55 -9.40 -27.37 -6.81
N LYS A 56 -8.67 -28.35 -6.29
CA LYS A 56 -8.89 -29.76 -6.61
C LYS A 56 -10.22 -30.28 -6.06
N ALA A 57 -10.58 -29.90 -4.84
CA ALA A 57 -11.85 -30.28 -4.21
C ALA A 57 -13.06 -29.63 -4.92
N ALA A 58 -12.90 -28.40 -5.41
CA ALA A 58 -13.92 -27.70 -6.20
C ALA A 58 -14.06 -28.25 -7.62
N GLY A 59 -13.06 -28.98 -8.13
CA GLY A 59 -13.03 -29.47 -9.52
C GLY A 59 -12.49 -28.43 -10.51
N ASP A 60 -11.96 -27.34 -10.02
CA ASP A 60 -11.36 -26.25 -10.82
C ASP A 60 -9.95 -26.62 -11.31
N TYR A 61 -9.33 -27.60 -10.69
CA TYR A 61 -8.01 -28.10 -11.04
C TYR A 61 -7.97 -29.63 -11.17
N THR A 62 -7.36 -30.14 -12.22
CA THR A 62 -7.11 -31.56 -12.44
C THR A 62 -5.60 -31.85 -12.47
N ASP A 63 -5.17 -32.93 -11.82
CA ASP A 63 -3.75 -33.32 -11.80
C ASP A 63 -3.19 -33.46 -13.22
N GLY A 64 -2.13 -32.73 -13.49
CA GLY A 64 -1.47 -32.66 -14.80
C GLY A 64 -1.73 -31.37 -15.57
N ASP A 65 -2.68 -30.54 -15.15
CA ASP A 65 -2.87 -29.22 -15.71
C ASP A 65 -1.75 -28.25 -15.27
N SER A 66 -1.41 -27.31 -16.16
CA SER A 66 -0.53 -26.20 -15.82
C SER A 66 -1.39 -24.98 -15.54
N ILE A 67 -1.10 -24.31 -14.42
CA ILE A 67 -1.69 -23.03 -14.11
C ILE A 67 -0.77 -21.94 -14.69
N VAL A 68 -1.33 -21.06 -15.48
CA VAL A 68 -0.61 -19.92 -16.06
C VAL A 68 -1.21 -18.65 -15.48
N LEU A 69 -0.38 -17.86 -14.77
CA LEU A 69 -0.72 -16.52 -14.34
C LEU A 69 -0.11 -15.51 -15.32
N THR A 70 -0.92 -14.59 -15.77
CA THR A 70 -0.49 -13.51 -16.67
C THR A 70 -0.06 -12.29 -15.87
N TYR A 71 1.12 -11.77 -16.17
CA TYR A 71 1.63 -10.54 -15.54
C TYR A 71 1.77 -9.43 -16.59
N GLY A 72 0.95 -8.38 -16.43
CA GLY A 72 1.00 -7.20 -17.30
C GLY A 72 2.05 -6.20 -16.80
N ILE A 73 3.07 -5.92 -17.61
CA ILE A 73 4.11 -4.91 -17.34
C ILE A 73 4.04 -3.75 -18.33
N GLN A 74 4.16 -2.52 -17.81
CA GLN A 74 4.22 -1.34 -18.63
C GLN A 74 5.64 -1.10 -19.10
N GLU A 75 5.95 -1.36 -20.36
CA GLU A 75 7.26 -1.21 -21.00
C GLU A 75 8.37 -2.16 -20.50
N GLN A 76 9.22 -2.59 -21.42
CA GLN A 76 10.43 -3.36 -21.08
C GLN A 76 11.57 -2.42 -20.74
N THR A 77 11.78 -2.18 -19.45
CA THR A 77 12.94 -1.46 -18.93
C THR A 77 13.83 -2.42 -18.13
N ALA A 78 15.08 -2.04 -17.88
CA ALA A 78 15.98 -2.82 -17.04
C ALA A 78 15.42 -3.03 -15.61
N ASN A 79 14.59 -2.11 -15.12
CA ASN A 79 13.91 -2.27 -13.83
C ASN A 79 12.79 -3.31 -13.91
N GLN A 80 12.02 -3.32 -14.98
CA GLN A 80 10.96 -4.31 -15.17
C GLN A 80 11.54 -5.74 -15.31
N GLU A 81 12.66 -5.90 -15.97
CA GLU A 81 13.35 -7.19 -16.02
C GLU A 81 13.83 -7.68 -14.63
N ARG A 82 14.23 -6.74 -13.74
CA ARG A 82 14.57 -7.09 -12.35
C ARG A 82 13.33 -7.48 -11.55
N VAL A 83 12.23 -6.76 -11.70
CA VAL A 83 10.94 -7.10 -11.08
C VAL A 83 10.47 -8.47 -11.56
N ARG A 84 10.54 -8.74 -12.85
CA ARG A 84 10.25 -10.05 -13.43
C ARG A 84 11.06 -11.16 -12.75
N ALA A 85 12.40 -11.02 -12.73
CA ALA A 85 13.28 -12.01 -12.13
C ALA A 85 13.00 -12.20 -10.63
N PHE A 86 12.65 -11.10 -9.91
CA PHE A 86 12.25 -11.18 -8.52
C PHE A 86 10.99 -12.02 -8.34
N PHE A 87 9.94 -11.78 -9.11
CA PHE A 87 8.71 -12.56 -9.04
C PHE A 87 8.91 -14.01 -9.41
N GLU A 88 9.63 -14.31 -10.50
CA GLU A 88 9.95 -15.69 -10.90
C GLU A 88 10.67 -16.45 -9.78
N ASN A 89 11.64 -15.83 -9.12
CA ASN A 89 12.37 -16.44 -8.02
C ASN A 89 11.51 -16.60 -6.75
N ALA A 90 10.72 -15.59 -6.40
CA ALA A 90 9.86 -15.64 -5.23
C ALA A 90 8.77 -16.70 -5.36
N PHE A 91 8.11 -16.80 -6.50
CA PHE A 91 7.13 -17.85 -6.76
C PHE A 91 7.78 -19.24 -6.80
N SER A 92 8.95 -19.38 -7.44
CA SER A 92 9.68 -20.64 -7.43
C SER A 92 9.99 -21.11 -6.00
N ALA A 93 10.45 -20.20 -5.14
CA ALA A 93 10.74 -20.52 -3.74
C ALA A 93 9.45 -20.87 -2.94
N ALA A 94 8.35 -20.17 -3.20
CA ALA A 94 7.06 -20.44 -2.54
C ALA A 94 6.44 -21.77 -2.99
N LEU A 95 6.73 -22.23 -4.20
CA LEU A 95 6.19 -23.49 -4.73
C LEU A 95 7.03 -24.72 -4.37
N GLU A 96 8.31 -24.52 -4.03
CA GLU A 96 9.24 -25.60 -3.73
C GLU A 96 8.72 -26.49 -2.57
N GLY A 97 8.66 -27.80 -2.81
CA GLY A 97 8.15 -28.78 -1.85
C GLY A 97 6.63 -28.78 -1.67
N THR A 98 5.89 -27.98 -2.41
CA THR A 98 4.41 -27.99 -2.41
C THR A 98 3.86 -28.84 -3.55
N PRO A 99 2.58 -29.25 -3.50
CA PRO A 99 1.93 -29.94 -4.63
C PRO A 99 1.88 -29.12 -5.93
N MET A 100 2.11 -27.80 -5.84
CA MET A 100 2.12 -26.88 -6.99
C MET A 100 3.48 -26.74 -7.67
N GLU A 101 4.53 -27.34 -7.13
CA GLU A 101 5.89 -27.27 -7.71
C GLU A 101 5.90 -27.72 -9.16
N GLY A 102 6.42 -26.86 -10.04
CA GLY A 102 6.50 -27.09 -11.48
C GLY A 102 5.17 -26.99 -12.26
N LYS A 103 4.04 -26.70 -11.58
CA LYS A 103 2.72 -26.62 -12.21
C LYS A 103 2.27 -25.19 -12.47
N LEU A 104 2.76 -24.21 -11.71
CA LEU A 104 2.45 -22.80 -11.88
C LEU A 104 3.53 -22.11 -12.71
N LYS A 105 3.11 -21.33 -13.70
CA LYS A 105 3.96 -20.50 -14.56
C LYS A 105 3.46 -19.07 -14.56
N ILE A 106 4.38 -18.11 -14.67
CA ILE A 106 4.06 -16.70 -14.87
C ILE A 106 4.46 -16.31 -16.29
N GLU A 107 3.50 -15.83 -17.07
CA GLU A 107 3.72 -15.30 -18.41
C GLU A 107 3.65 -13.77 -18.38
N PHE A 108 4.70 -13.10 -18.88
CA PHE A 108 4.82 -11.65 -18.86
C PHE A 108 4.39 -11.05 -20.19
N TYR A 109 3.48 -10.08 -20.12
CA TYR A 109 2.99 -9.33 -21.27
C TYR A 109 3.38 -7.87 -21.14
N THR A 110 3.98 -7.32 -22.18
CA THR A 110 4.29 -5.88 -22.24
C THR A 110 3.07 -5.11 -22.71
N ILE A 111 2.61 -4.20 -21.88
CA ILE A 111 1.48 -3.32 -22.16
C ILE A 111 2.01 -1.96 -22.61
N SER A 112 1.44 -1.38 -23.67
CA SER A 112 1.81 -0.02 -24.09
C SER A 112 1.31 1.00 -23.06
N ALA A 113 2.08 2.07 -22.84
CA ALA A 113 1.67 3.17 -21.97
C ALA A 113 0.30 3.78 -22.35
N ALA A 114 -0.05 3.74 -23.64
CA ALA A 114 -1.32 4.28 -24.13
C ALA A 114 -2.55 3.44 -23.74
N THR A 115 -2.39 2.15 -23.51
CA THR A 115 -3.50 1.22 -23.22
C THR A 115 -3.45 0.66 -21.80
N TRP A 116 -2.36 0.91 -21.09
CA TRP A 116 -2.13 0.34 -19.76
C TRP A 116 -3.29 0.61 -18.78
N ASP A 117 -3.71 1.88 -18.65
CA ASP A 117 -4.78 2.25 -17.72
C ASP A 117 -6.10 1.51 -18.03
N THR A 118 -6.43 1.37 -19.31
CA THR A 118 -7.65 0.66 -19.74
C THR A 118 -7.55 -0.85 -19.44
N GLN A 119 -6.44 -1.47 -19.81
CA GLN A 119 -6.24 -2.91 -19.61
C GLN A 119 -6.15 -3.27 -18.12
N PHE A 120 -5.49 -2.42 -17.34
CA PHE A 120 -5.43 -2.57 -15.89
C PHE A 120 -6.82 -2.46 -15.24
N ARG A 121 -7.61 -1.43 -15.63
CA ARG A 121 -8.98 -1.26 -15.12
C ARG A 121 -9.91 -2.40 -15.48
N ASN A 122 -9.70 -3.00 -16.65
CA ASN A 122 -10.52 -4.12 -17.12
C ASN A 122 -10.11 -5.46 -16.50
N GLY A 123 -8.99 -5.51 -15.74
CA GLY A 123 -8.49 -6.76 -15.16
C GLY A 123 -8.07 -7.77 -16.22
N GLU A 124 -7.41 -7.31 -17.30
CA GLU A 124 -7.01 -8.18 -18.42
C GLU A 124 -5.85 -9.12 -18.08
N TYR A 125 -5.20 -8.91 -16.92
CA TYR A 125 -4.09 -9.71 -16.42
C TYR A 125 -4.33 -10.13 -14.98
N ASP A 126 -3.84 -11.30 -14.60
CA ASP A 126 -3.97 -11.82 -13.23
C ASP A 126 -3.12 -11.01 -12.24
N ILE A 127 -1.98 -10.51 -12.68
CA ILE A 127 -1.05 -9.72 -11.88
C ILE A 127 -0.66 -8.46 -12.67
N SER A 128 -0.63 -7.31 -12.00
CA SER A 128 -0.08 -6.08 -12.54
C SER A 128 0.53 -5.23 -11.44
N PHE A 129 1.38 -4.28 -11.82
CA PHE A 129 2.01 -3.34 -10.89
C PHE A 129 1.33 -1.97 -11.00
N SER A 130 0.98 -1.40 -9.87
CA SER A 130 0.43 -0.06 -9.79
C SER A 130 1.04 0.73 -8.63
N GLY A 131 0.89 2.03 -8.65
CA GLY A 131 1.31 2.92 -7.58
C GLY A 131 0.20 3.91 -7.24
N PHE A 132 0.05 4.18 -5.96
CA PHE A 132 -0.85 5.18 -5.44
C PHE A 132 -0.04 6.31 -4.81
N GLY A 133 -0.39 7.52 -5.17
CA GLY A 133 0.22 8.71 -4.61
C GLY A 133 -0.84 9.78 -4.44
N ASN A 134 -0.52 10.82 -3.70
CA ASN A 134 -1.29 12.06 -3.70
C ASN A 134 -2.10 12.41 -2.43
N ALA A 135 -2.06 11.63 -1.39
CA ALA A 135 -2.87 11.97 -0.21
C ALA A 135 -2.09 12.65 0.89
N ALA A 136 -1.05 13.34 0.56
CA ALA A 136 -0.21 14.16 1.44
C ALA A 136 -0.62 14.13 2.92
N PHE A 137 0.06 13.44 3.79
CA PHE A 137 -0.13 13.44 5.25
C PHE A 137 -1.50 13.05 5.81
N ASP A 138 -2.42 12.57 4.96
CA ASP A 138 -3.69 12.02 5.42
C ASP A 138 -3.75 10.50 5.16
N PRO A 139 -3.39 9.68 6.17
CA PRO A 139 -3.38 8.23 6.01
C PRO A 139 -4.77 7.65 5.77
N PHE A 140 -5.81 8.27 6.32
CA PHE A 140 -7.19 7.82 6.15
C PHE A 140 -7.65 7.98 4.70
N TYR A 141 -7.38 9.17 4.12
CA TYR A 141 -7.70 9.40 2.71
C TYR A 141 -6.88 8.49 1.78
N LEU A 142 -5.59 8.31 2.04
CA LEU A 142 -4.73 7.46 1.21
C LEU A 142 -5.22 6.01 1.22
N PHE A 143 -5.56 5.49 2.39
CA PHE A 143 -6.09 4.14 2.55
C PHE A 143 -7.42 3.99 1.78
N GLY A 144 -8.41 4.84 2.05
CA GLY A 144 -9.71 4.79 1.39
C GLY A 144 -9.60 4.90 -0.12
N ALA A 145 -8.81 5.84 -0.63
CA ALA A 145 -8.64 6.04 -2.07
C ALA A 145 -7.99 4.83 -2.76
N SER A 146 -6.94 4.25 -2.15
CA SER A 146 -6.17 3.18 -2.77
C SER A 146 -6.77 1.79 -2.56
N GLN A 147 -7.33 1.52 -1.39
CA GLN A 147 -7.76 0.18 -1.00
C GLN A 147 -9.27 -0.03 -1.16
N ILE A 148 -10.08 0.99 -0.95
CA ILE A 148 -11.54 0.89 -0.94
C ILE A 148 -12.15 1.42 -2.23
N TRP A 149 -11.89 2.70 -2.56
CA TRP A 149 -12.58 3.34 -3.70
C TRP A 149 -12.08 2.84 -5.05
N ASP A 150 -10.78 2.60 -5.17
CA ASP A 150 -10.21 2.08 -6.41
C ASP A 150 -10.52 0.58 -6.61
N ALA A 151 -10.77 -0.20 -5.56
CA ALA A 151 -11.27 -1.56 -5.69
C ALA A 151 -12.58 -1.62 -6.50
N ASN A 152 -13.45 -0.62 -6.32
CA ASN A 152 -14.70 -0.50 -7.08
C ASN A 152 -14.51 0.08 -8.50
N ARG A 153 -13.35 0.69 -8.78
CA ARG A 153 -13.02 1.27 -10.10
C ARG A 153 -12.26 0.32 -11.00
N PHE A 154 -11.54 -0.63 -10.42
CA PHE A 154 -10.68 -1.57 -11.10
C PHE A 154 -11.21 -2.98 -10.91
N ALA A 155 -11.16 -3.79 -11.94
CA ALA A 155 -11.50 -5.21 -11.85
C ALA A 155 -10.36 -6.01 -11.19
N GLN A 156 -10.17 -5.77 -9.89
CA GLN A 156 -9.04 -6.33 -9.13
C GLN A 156 -9.36 -7.67 -8.46
N GLY A 157 -10.57 -8.19 -8.66
CA GLY A 157 -10.99 -9.47 -8.03
C GLY A 157 -11.19 -9.41 -6.52
N TRP A 158 -11.27 -8.21 -5.96
CA TRP A 158 -11.48 -7.96 -4.53
C TRP A 158 -12.67 -7.02 -4.32
N ASP A 159 -13.46 -7.33 -3.29
CA ASP A 159 -14.66 -6.58 -2.94
C ASP A 159 -14.62 -6.19 -1.45
N PRO A 160 -14.33 -4.92 -1.12
CA PRO A 160 -14.29 -4.44 0.26
C PRO A 160 -15.66 -4.53 0.97
N ASP A 161 -16.77 -4.59 0.23
CA ASP A 161 -18.09 -4.76 0.82
C ASP A 161 -18.31 -6.19 1.35
N SER A 162 -17.54 -7.16 0.87
CA SER A 162 -17.61 -8.56 1.32
C SER A 162 -16.82 -8.83 2.61
N VAL A 163 -15.88 -7.96 2.95
CA VAL A 163 -15.03 -8.09 4.15
C VAL A 163 -15.64 -7.33 5.31
N THR A 164 -15.89 -8.02 6.40
CA THR A 164 -16.56 -7.48 7.59
C THR A 164 -15.61 -7.46 8.79
N LEU A 165 -15.55 -6.33 9.49
CA LEU A 165 -14.84 -6.17 10.75
C LEU A 165 -15.79 -5.91 11.90
N THR A 166 -15.46 -6.46 13.07
CA THR A 166 -16.12 -6.16 14.34
C THR A 166 -15.11 -5.55 15.28
N LEU A 167 -15.33 -4.28 15.68
CA LEU A 167 -14.41 -3.53 16.50
C LEU A 167 -15.12 -2.84 17.67
N ASP A 168 -14.38 -2.68 18.77
CA ASP A 168 -14.74 -1.78 19.85
C ASP A 168 -14.28 -0.39 19.51
N VAL A 169 -15.18 0.58 19.55
CA VAL A 169 -14.88 1.97 19.23
C VAL A 169 -15.02 2.83 20.49
N LYS A 170 -13.92 3.37 20.98
CA LYS A 170 -13.90 4.23 22.17
C LYS A 170 -14.09 5.68 21.78
N GLY A 171 -15.23 6.27 22.21
CA GLY A 171 -15.49 7.69 22.08
C GLY A 171 -14.67 8.52 23.08
N GLY A 172 -14.41 9.78 22.74
CA GLY A 172 -13.90 10.79 23.65
C GLY A 172 -15.00 11.38 24.54
N GLU A 173 -14.66 12.44 25.26
CA GLU A 173 -15.61 13.14 26.13
C GLU A 173 -16.84 13.61 25.34
N GLY A 174 -18.02 13.17 25.77
CA GLY A 174 -19.30 13.50 25.13
C GLY A 174 -19.58 12.74 23.83
N GLN A 175 -18.76 11.76 23.49
CA GLN A 175 -18.96 10.87 22.34
C GLN A 175 -19.41 9.48 22.79
N GLU A 176 -20.20 8.82 21.94
CA GLU A 176 -20.66 7.47 22.17
C GLU A 176 -19.49 6.47 21.98
N SER A 177 -19.49 5.41 22.78
CA SER A 177 -18.61 4.27 22.58
C SER A 177 -19.43 3.08 22.14
N TYR A 178 -18.88 2.25 21.29
CA TYR A 178 -19.54 1.07 20.76
C TYR A 178 -18.74 -0.17 21.16
N GLU A 179 -19.45 -1.22 21.55
CA GLU A 179 -18.90 -2.57 21.75
C GLU A 179 -19.38 -3.44 20.59
N ASP A 180 -18.48 -4.28 20.06
CA ASP A 180 -18.77 -5.22 18.98
C ASP A 180 -19.46 -4.59 17.75
N LEU A 181 -19.05 -3.38 17.37
CA LEU A 181 -19.61 -2.71 16.20
C LEU A 181 -19.13 -3.42 14.93
N THR A 182 -20.07 -3.95 14.18
CA THR A 182 -19.80 -4.73 12.96
C THR A 182 -20.21 -3.94 11.73
N MET A 183 -19.27 -3.73 10.80
CA MET A 183 -19.49 -3.10 9.49
C MET A 183 -18.56 -3.73 8.45
N ASN A 184 -18.89 -3.58 7.15
CA ASN A 184 -17.94 -3.90 6.08
C ASN A 184 -16.86 -2.83 5.96
N LEU A 185 -15.77 -3.11 5.24
CA LEU A 185 -14.64 -2.18 5.10
C LEU A 185 -15.05 -0.84 4.47
N THR A 186 -15.91 -0.86 3.46
CA THR A 186 -16.41 0.37 2.82
C THR A 186 -17.15 1.27 3.80
N ASP A 187 -17.95 0.69 4.69
CA ASP A 187 -18.68 1.46 5.70
C ASP A 187 -17.77 1.95 6.83
N TRP A 188 -16.76 1.17 7.21
CA TRP A 188 -15.74 1.63 8.17
C TRP A 188 -14.99 2.83 7.63
N ASP A 189 -14.48 2.76 6.40
CA ASP A 189 -13.76 3.86 5.75
C ASP A 189 -14.64 5.13 5.61
N LYS A 190 -15.90 4.98 5.17
CA LYS A 190 -16.84 6.10 5.10
C LYS A 190 -17.06 6.77 6.45
N CYS A 191 -17.19 5.98 7.52
CA CYS A 191 -17.40 6.48 8.87
C CYS A 191 -16.15 7.17 9.42
N LEU A 192 -14.97 6.64 9.11
CA LEU A 192 -13.69 7.20 9.53
C LEU A 192 -13.41 8.56 8.85
N GLN A 193 -13.80 8.71 7.60
CA GLN A 193 -13.63 9.93 6.82
C GLN A 193 -14.82 10.90 6.91
N GLY A 194 -15.94 10.51 7.50
CA GLY A 194 -17.15 11.34 7.60
C GLY A 194 -17.88 11.51 6.28
N LEU A 195 -17.80 10.50 5.40
CA LEU A 195 -18.48 10.55 4.11
C LEU A 195 -19.99 10.29 4.23
N SER A 196 -20.74 10.69 3.21
CA SER A 196 -22.19 10.49 3.19
C SER A 196 -22.57 9.02 3.19
N GLY A 197 -23.63 8.67 3.92
CA GLY A 197 -24.11 7.30 4.05
C GLY A 197 -23.51 6.54 5.23
N CYS A 198 -22.61 7.16 5.99
CA CYS A 198 -22.10 6.59 7.23
C CYS A 198 -23.19 6.55 8.31
N ARG A 199 -23.30 5.43 9.03
CA ARG A 199 -24.22 5.23 10.15
C ARG A 199 -23.82 6.04 11.37
N SER A 200 -22.51 6.17 11.62
CA SER A 200 -21.92 6.89 12.75
C SER A 200 -20.59 7.47 12.31
N THR A 201 -20.39 8.76 12.40
CA THR A 201 -19.13 9.39 11.98
C THR A 201 -18.11 9.39 13.11
N PHE A 202 -16.89 8.97 12.80
CA PHE A 202 -15.73 8.96 13.71
C PHE A 202 -14.75 10.11 13.44
N THR A 203 -15.10 11.06 12.58
CA THR A 203 -14.22 12.17 12.16
C THR A 203 -13.63 12.94 13.33
N ASN A 204 -14.42 13.16 14.38
CA ASN A 204 -14.03 13.93 15.56
C ASN A 204 -13.62 13.05 16.75
N TYR A 205 -13.52 11.73 16.57
CA TYR A 205 -13.07 10.83 17.63
C TYR A 205 -11.59 11.04 17.95
N PRO A 206 -11.13 10.59 19.13
CA PRO A 206 -9.71 10.65 19.47
C PRO A 206 -8.86 10.05 18.36
N ILE A 207 -7.73 10.68 18.06
CA ILE A 207 -6.85 10.22 16.97
C ILE A 207 -6.40 8.79 17.18
N GLN A 208 -6.20 8.38 18.42
CA GLN A 208 -5.83 7.00 18.77
C GLN A 208 -6.90 6.01 18.32
N THR A 209 -8.17 6.27 18.64
CA THR A 209 -9.31 5.44 18.20
C THR A 209 -9.37 5.33 16.68
N LYS A 210 -9.20 6.45 15.99
CA LYS A 210 -9.17 6.47 14.52
C LYS A 210 -8.03 5.66 13.93
N LEU A 211 -6.84 5.71 14.53
CA LEU A 211 -5.69 4.92 14.10
C LEU A 211 -5.86 3.43 14.40
N GLU A 212 -6.57 3.07 15.47
CA GLU A 212 -6.92 1.67 15.76
C GLU A 212 -7.87 1.10 14.72
N ILE A 213 -8.89 1.87 14.31
CA ILE A 213 -9.79 1.47 13.23
C ILE A 213 -9.01 1.30 11.93
N LEU A 214 -8.23 2.30 11.52
CA LEU A 214 -7.42 2.23 10.29
C LEU A 214 -6.46 1.04 10.28
N ALA A 215 -5.83 0.74 11.41
CA ALA A 215 -4.92 -0.40 11.51
C ALA A 215 -5.65 -1.76 11.37
N ALA A 216 -6.87 -1.85 11.89
CA ALA A 216 -7.70 -3.04 11.71
C ALA A 216 -8.15 -3.21 10.25
N GLU A 217 -8.51 -2.11 9.58
CA GLU A 217 -8.82 -2.11 8.14
C GLU A 217 -7.60 -2.52 7.31
N GLU A 218 -6.42 -1.97 7.62
CA GLU A 218 -5.17 -2.33 6.93
C GLU A 218 -4.83 -3.82 7.12
N ALA A 219 -4.97 -4.34 8.36
CA ALA A 219 -4.74 -5.75 8.62
C ALA A 219 -5.71 -6.64 7.83
N ALA A 220 -6.99 -6.27 7.75
CA ALA A 220 -7.97 -7.01 6.97
C ALA A 220 -7.64 -7.03 5.47
N VAL A 221 -7.24 -5.88 4.91
CA VAL A 221 -6.81 -5.79 3.50
C VAL A 221 -5.60 -6.67 3.23
N LEU A 222 -4.60 -6.65 4.12
CA LEU A 222 -3.39 -7.47 3.97
C LEU A 222 -3.69 -8.97 4.06
N GLN A 223 -4.68 -9.36 4.85
CA GLN A 223 -5.10 -10.78 4.98
C GLN A 223 -5.83 -11.31 3.75
N GLU A 224 -6.42 -10.45 2.94
CA GLU A 224 -7.05 -10.85 1.67
C GLU A 224 -6.03 -11.10 0.54
N TYR A 225 -4.76 -10.70 0.72
CA TYR A 225 -3.65 -10.91 -0.22
C TYR A 225 -3.91 -10.46 -1.67
N TRP A 226 -4.89 -9.56 -1.89
CA TRP A 226 -5.18 -9.05 -3.23
C TRP A 226 -4.13 -8.09 -3.78
N GLY A 227 -3.37 -7.44 -2.89
CA GLY A 227 -2.30 -6.52 -3.23
C GLY A 227 -1.09 -6.71 -2.32
N LEU A 228 0.10 -6.60 -2.91
CA LEU A 228 1.37 -6.68 -2.19
C LEU A 228 2.00 -5.28 -2.13
N PRO A 229 2.01 -4.61 -0.96
CA PRO A 229 2.78 -3.40 -0.77
C PRO A 229 4.27 -3.69 -0.90
N MET A 230 4.95 -3.11 -1.90
CA MET A 230 6.35 -3.42 -2.16
C MET A 230 7.31 -2.35 -1.62
N PHE A 231 7.07 -1.09 -1.95
CA PHE A 231 7.93 0.03 -1.54
C PHE A 231 7.22 1.38 -1.67
N ALA A 232 7.69 2.35 -0.91
CA ALA A 232 7.35 3.75 -1.10
C ALA A 232 8.40 4.41 -1.99
N GLU A 233 7.95 5.08 -3.05
CA GLU A 233 8.83 5.83 -3.93
C GLU A 233 9.04 7.23 -3.37
N TYR A 234 10.30 7.64 -3.31
CA TYR A 234 10.69 8.99 -2.89
C TYR A 234 11.28 9.73 -4.08
N SER A 235 10.81 10.94 -4.31
CA SER A 235 11.43 11.86 -5.26
C SER A 235 12.32 12.86 -4.53
N ALA A 236 13.52 13.05 -5.04
CA ALA A 236 14.41 14.11 -4.58
C ALA A 236 14.48 15.20 -5.66
N SER A 237 14.28 16.45 -5.25
CA SER A 237 14.44 17.60 -6.14
C SER A 237 15.57 18.49 -5.66
N LEU A 238 16.39 18.95 -6.60
CA LEU A 238 17.39 19.98 -6.35
C LEU A 238 16.75 21.35 -6.58
N MET A 239 16.79 22.19 -5.56
CA MET A 239 16.37 23.58 -5.69
C MET A 239 17.57 24.50 -5.87
N SER A 240 17.44 25.46 -6.78
CA SER A 240 18.43 26.52 -6.94
C SER A 240 18.42 27.44 -5.72
N TYR A 241 19.59 27.82 -5.25
CA TYR A 241 19.75 28.86 -4.21
C TYR A 241 19.21 30.23 -4.63
N LYS A 242 18.98 30.41 -5.94
CA LYS A 242 18.37 31.60 -6.51
C LYS A 242 16.94 31.83 -6.06
N VAL A 243 16.26 30.74 -5.70
CA VAL A 243 14.83 30.73 -5.41
C VAL A 243 14.63 30.19 -4.00
N ASP A 244 13.86 30.91 -3.20
CA ASP A 244 13.31 30.40 -1.95
C ASP A 244 11.94 29.82 -2.23
N TYR A 245 11.83 28.49 -2.00
CA TYR A 245 10.62 27.74 -2.26
C TYR A 245 10.23 27.03 -0.97
N ILE A 246 9.13 27.46 -0.38
CA ILE A 246 8.62 26.87 0.85
C ILE A 246 7.89 25.57 0.50
N SER A 247 8.66 24.48 0.40
CA SER A 247 8.17 23.17 -0.03
C SER A 247 7.41 22.41 1.05
N TYR A 248 7.53 22.81 2.32
CA TYR A 248 6.88 22.15 3.46
C TYR A 248 5.56 22.80 3.87
N GLU A 249 5.17 23.92 3.27
CA GLU A 249 3.82 24.44 3.45
C GLU A 249 2.86 23.74 2.49
N TYR A 250 2.02 22.92 3.07
CA TYR A 250 0.94 22.25 2.35
C TYR A 250 -0.28 23.15 2.23
N ASN A 251 -0.72 23.39 1.02
CA ASN A 251 -1.99 24.05 0.75
C ASN A 251 -3.00 23.01 0.28
N THR A 252 -4.12 22.90 1.00
CA THR A 252 -5.19 21.93 0.74
C THR A 252 -5.75 21.96 -0.68
N PHE A 253 -5.66 23.10 -1.36
CA PHE A 253 -6.20 23.28 -2.71
C PHE A 253 -5.13 23.20 -3.81
N MET A 254 -3.86 23.38 -3.48
CA MET A 254 -2.77 23.47 -4.46
C MET A 254 -1.66 22.44 -4.26
N GLY A 255 -1.75 21.63 -3.23
CA GLY A 255 -0.70 20.68 -2.87
C GLY A 255 0.50 21.35 -2.22
N TYR A 256 1.67 20.74 -2.36
CA TYR A 256 2.90 21.25 -1.80
C TYR A 256 3.40 22.48 -2.54
N GLY A 257 3.65 23.52 -1.79
CA GLY A 257 4.26 24.73 -2.25
C GLY A 257 3.49 25.30 -3.45
N GLY A 258 4.06 26.03 -4.18
CA GLY A 258 3.53 26.55 -5.42
C GLY A 258 4.31 27.78 -5.80
N VAL A 259 4.36 28.05 -7.07
CA VAL A 259 5.01 29.23 -7.62
C VAL A 259 4.52 30.51 -6.93
N ARG A 260 3.30 30.49 -6.39
CA ARG A 260 2.73 31.63 -5.67
C ARG A 260 3.50 32.00 -4.40
N TYR A 261 4.16 31.08 -3.76
CA TYR A 261 4.92 31.29 -2.52
C TYR A 261 6.42 31.34 -2.75
N MET A 262 6.85 31.30 -4.01
CA MET A 262 8.25 31.44 -4.35
C MET A 262 8.68 32.91 -4.25
N SER A 263 9.86 33.12 -3.69
CA SER A 263 10.57 34.40 -3.75
C SER A 263 11.93 34.20 -4.41
N TYR A 264 12.42 35.26 -5.05
CA TYR A 264 13.78 35.26 -5.58
C TYR A 264 14.71 35.85 -4.53
N ASN A 265 15.77 35.12 -4.19
CA ASN A 265 16.82 35.57 -3.30
C ASN A 265 17.85 36.48 -4.03
N PHE A 266 17.94 36.36 -5.36
CA PHE A 266 18.89 37.06 -6.19
C PHE A 266 18.22 37.48 -7.50
N ASP A 267 18.52 38.69 -7.99
CA ASP A 267 18.31 39.01 -9.37
C ASP A 267 19.37 38.31 -10.27
N ASP A 268 19.29 38.47 -11.61
CA ASP A 268 20.17 37.74 -12.51
C ASP A 268 21.64 38.20 -12.38
N THR A 269 21.88 39.45 -12.03
CA THR A 269 23.22 40.01 -11.81
C THR A 269 23.84 39.52 -10.52
N GLU A 270 23.08 39.59 -9.45
CA GLU A 270 23.48 39.12 -8.14
C GLU A 270 23.74 37.60 -8.14
N TRP A 271 22.87 36.84 -8.83
CA TRP A 271 23.03 35.40 -8.99
C TRP A 271 24.34 35.04 -9.71
N LYS A 272 24.65 35.77 -10.79
CA LYS A 272 25.89 35.57 -11.53
C LYS A 272 27.10 35.82 -10.64
N ALA A 273 27.12 36.93 -9.92
CA ALA A 273 28.20 37.29 -9.01
C ALA A 273 28.35 36.22 -7.86
N PHE A 274 27.25 35.76 -7.32
CA PHE A 274 27.26 34.69 -6.29
C PHE A 274 27.86 33.40 -6.85
N VAL A 275 27.47 32.96 -8.03
CA VAL A 275 27.99 31.74 -8.64
C VAL A 275 29.47 31.83 -8.94
N GLU A 276 29.93 32.98 -9.44
CA GLU A 276 31.35 33.27 -9.72
C GLU A 276 32.17 33.29 -8.41
N GLU A 277 31.64 33.88 -7.34
CA GLU A 277 32.25 33.85 -5.99
C GLU A 277 32.43 32.43 -5.48
N LYS A 278 31.47 31.51 -5.78
CA LYS A 278 31.56 30.09 -5.40
C LYS A 278 32.41 29.25 -6.37
N GLY A 279 33.06 29.85 -7.33
CA GLY A 279 33.94 29.17 -8.29
C GLY A 279 33.20 28.47 -9.42
N GLY A 280 31.92 28.79 -9.62
CA GLY A 280 31.11 28.31 -10.75
C GLY A 280 31.15 29.25 -11.95
N THR A 281 30.58 28.78 -13.05
CA THR A 281 30.38 29.59 -14.27
C THR A 281 28.95 29.47 -14.73
N LEU A 282 28.31 30.59 -15.04
CA LEU A 282 26.99 30.62 -15.67
C LEU A 282 27.13 31.12 -17.12
N ASN A 283 26.85 30.24 -18.05
CA ASN A 283 26.76 30.59 -19.47
C ASN A 283 25.28 30.81 -19.83
N TYR A 284 24.82 32.04 -19.73
CA TYR A 284 23.57 32.44 -20.35
C TYR A 284 23.86 32.79 -21.81
N THR A 285 23.52 31.91 -22.73
CA THR A 285 23.38 32.26 -24.14
C THR A 285 21.93 32.66 -24.37
N PHE A 286 21.67 33.93 -24.50
CA PHE A 286 20.40 34.45 -25.00
C PHE A 286 20.42 34.52 -26.50
#